data_9f4de893ab465828a092c6859383a886
#
_entry.id   9f4de893ab465828a092c6859383a886
#
_cell.length_a   1.000
_cell.length_b   1.000
_cell.length_c   1.000
_cell.angle_alpha   90.00
_cell.angle_beta   90.00
_cell.angle_gamma   90.00
#
_symmetry.space_group_name_H-M   'P 1'
#
loop_
_entity.id
_entity.type
_entity.pdbx_description
1 polymer ?
#
loop_
_entity_poly.entity_id
_entity_poly.type
_entity_poly.pdbx_seq_one_letter_code
_entity_poly.pdbx_strand_id
1 'polypeptide(L)'
;MAQDVVETTFRYVEHINRQDVERLTQGMTEDHRFVDSSGDEVVGRDPMTDGWIDYFRMCPDYIIHVSEFHQQGNRVFLMGQTTGSHLDLPWREEFQDKVIWIADVKGDRISLWKILGDTEENRRAYAIPA
;
A
#
# COMPACT_ATOMS: atom_id res chain seq x y z
N MET A 1 -5.14 7.29 -23.81
CA MET A 1 -5.55 5.96 -23.35
C MET A 1 -5.69 5.94 -21.84
N ALA A 2 -6.72 5.27 -21.36
CA ALA A 2 -6.89 5.12 -19.93
C ALA A 2 -5.76 4.23 -19.37
N GLN A 3 -5.18 4.63 -18.24
CA GLN A 3 -4.24 3.79 -17.51
C GLN A 3 -4.98 2.62 -16.90
N ASP A 4 -4.32 1.47 -16.88
CA ASP A 4 -4.84 0.32 -16.18
C ASP A 4 -4.69 0.57 -14.67
N VAL A 5 -5.82 0.56 -13.97
CA VAL A 5 -5.88 0.84 -12.53
C VAL A 5 -5.08 -0.19 -11.74
N VAL A 6 -5.19 -1.46 -12.12
CA VAL A 6 -4.46 -2.56 -11.47
C VAL A 6 -2.96 -2.42 -11.72
N GLU A 7 -2.56 -2.16 -12.97
CA GLU A 7 -1.15 -1.98 -13.32
C GLU A 7 -0.51 -0.83 -12.54
N THR A 8 -1.21 0.31 -12.45
CA THR A 8 -0.74 1.46 -11.69
C THR A 8 -0.50 1.09 -10.23
N THR A 9 -1.42 0.33 -9.64
CA THR A 9 -1.32 -0.12 -8.25
C THR A 9 -0.11 -1.04 -8.05
N PHE A 10 0.07 -2.03 -8.93
CA PHE A 10 1.22 -2.94 -8.83
C PHE A 10 2.55 -2.23 -9.08
N ARG A 11 2.56 -1.23 -9.95
CA ARG A 11 3.75 -0.41 -10.17
C ARG A 11 4.14 0.37 -8.91
N TYR A 12 3.14 0.86 -8.17
CA TYR A 12 3.38 1.53 -6.90
C TYR A 12 4.01 0.58 -5.88
N VAL A 13 3.50 -0.67 -5.79
CA VAL A 13 4.10 -1.70 -4.93
C VAL A 13 5.55 -1.98 -5.35
N GLU A 14 5.82 -2.07 -6.64
CA GLU A 14 7.17 -2.29 -7.14
C GLU A 14 8.12 -1.19 -6.69
N HIS A 15 7.67 0.07 -6.76
CA HIS A 15 8.49 1.20 -6.31
C HIS A 15 8.72 1.16 -4.79
N ILE A 16 7.73 0.73 -4.01
CA ILE A 16 7.91 0.50 -2.57
C ILE A 16 8.98 -0.56 -2.34
N ASN A 17 8.86 -1.70 -3.01
CA ASN A 17 9.75 -2.83 -2.81
C ASN A 17 11.19 -2.54 -3.26
N ARG A 18 11.36 -1.65 -4.22
CA ARG A 18 12.68 -1.18 -4.66
C ARG A 18 13.18 0.04 -3.87
N GLN A 19 12.34 0.58 -3.00
CA GLN A 19 12.64 1.80 -2.23
C GLN A 19 13.00 2.98 -3.14
N ASP A 20 12.32 3.05 -4.27
CA ASP A 20 12.53 4.10 -5.27
C ASP A 20 11.66 5.30 -4.91
N VAL A 21 12.18 6.15 -4.02
CA VAL A 21 11.44 7.29 -3.49
C VAL A 21 11.05 8.28 -4.59
N GLU A 22 11.92 8.50 -5.56
CA GLU A 22 11.62 9.42 -6.67
C GLU A 22 10.38 8.96 -7.44
N ARG A 23 10.32 7.68 -7.80
CA ARG A 23 9.17 7.14 -8.55
C ARG A 23 7.94 7.02 -7.69
N LEU A 24 8.09 6.70 -6.39
CA LEU A 24 6.98 6.73 -5.46
C LEU A 24 6.34 8.12 -5.41
N THR A 25 7.16 9.16 -5.30
CA THR A 25 6.68 10.54 -5.26
C THR A 25 5.92 10.88 -6.54
N GLN A 26 6.47 10.53 -7.70
CA GLN A 26 5.80 10.75 -8.98
C GLN A 26 4.49 9.97 -9.10
N GLY A 27 4.38 8.83 -8.42
CA GLY A 27 3.21 7.98 -8.41
C GLY A 27 2.12 8.40 -7.43
N MET A 28 2.31 9.48 -6.68
CA MET A 28 1.31 10.01 -5.76
C MET A 28 0.66 11.27 -6.31
N THR A 29 -0.65 11.42 -6.08
CA THR A 29 -1.33 12.70 -6.35
C THR A 29 -0.84 13.73 -5.34
N GLU A 30 -1.00 15.02 -5.67
CA GLU A 30 -0.60 16.11 -4.77
C GLU A 30 -1.33 16.02 -3.42
N ASP A 31 -2.60 15.61 -3.44
CA ASP A 31 -3.46 15.47 -2.27
C ASP A 31 -3.48 14.03 -1.71
N HIS A 32 -2.46 13.25 -2.01
CA HIS A 32 -2.35 11.85 -1.59
C HIS A 32 -2.62 11.69 -0.10
N ARG A 33 -3.38 10.64 0.25
CA ARG A 33 -3.63 10.26 1.65
C ARG A 33 -3.05 8.89 1.92
N PHE A 34 -2.33 8.79 3.00
CA PHE A 34 -1.86 7.51 3.55
C PHE A 34 -2.57 7.28 4.88
N VAL A 35 -3.12 6.08 5.06
CA VAL A 35 -3.77 5.69 6.32
C VAL A 35 -3.15 4.39 6.78
N ASP A 36 -2.52 4.40 7.96
CA ASP A 36 -1.90 3.19 8.49
C ASP A 36 -2.92 2.28 9.18
N SER A 37 -2.45 1.12 9.64
CA SER A 37 -3.34 0.10 10.24
C SER A 37 -3.96 0.55 11.56
N SER A 38 -3.44 1.59 12.20
CA SER A 38 -4.03 2.16 13.41
C SER A 38 -5.02 3.29 13.11
N GLY A 39 -5.15 3.69 11.84
CA GLY A 39 -6.04 4.75 11.40
C GLY A 39 -5.40 6.13 11.36
N ASP A 40 -4.10 6.24 11.68
CA ASP A 40 -3.39 7.51 11.57
C ASP A 40 -3.16 7.87 10.11
N GLU A 41 -3.27 9.16 9.80
CA GLU A 41 -3.21 9.66 8.44
C GLU A 41 -2.01 10.58 8.20
N VAL A 42 -1.45 10.50 6.99
CA VAL A 42 -0.55 11.50 6.43
C VAL A 42 -1.20 12.03 5.16
N VAL A 43 -1.43 13.33 5.10
CA VAL A 43 -2.07 13.98 3.95
C VAL A 43 -1.05 14.82 3.20
N GLY A 44 -0.99 14.62 1.87
CA GLY A 44 -0.11 15.35 0.98
C GLY A 44 1.05 14.51 0.48
N ARG A 45 1.41 14.76 -0.78
CA ARG A 45 2.50 14.02 -1.43
C ARG A 45 3.86 14.27 -0.76
N ASP A 46 4.17 15.53 -0.44
CA ASP A 46 5.48 15.85 0.12
C ASP A 46 5.66 15.29 1.53
N PRO A 47 4.69 15.44 2.46
CA PRO A 47 4.79 14.79 3.76
C PRO A 47 4.90 13.27 3.66
N MET A 48 4.17 12.64 2.71
CA MET A 48 4.24 11.19 2.57
C MET A 48 5.56 10.74 1.95
N THR A 49 6.15 11.54 1.06
CA THR A 49 7.50 11.27 0.54
C THR A 49 8.52 11.23 1.69
N ASP A 50 8.45 12.19 2.60
CA ASP A 50 9.31 12.20 3.78
C ASP A 50 9.04 10.97 4.66
N GLY A 51 7.77 10.58 4.77
CA GLY A 51 7.38 9.36 5.50
C GLY A 51 8.01 8.10 4.92
N TRP A 52 8.02 7.96 3.60
CA TRP A 52 8.66 6.81 2.94
C TRP A 52 10.18 6.82 3.14
N ILE A 53 10.82 7.98 3.05
CA ILE A 53 12.27 8.10 3.29
C ILE A 53 12.60 7.60 4.70
N ASP A 54 11.87 8.07 5.68
CA ASP A 54 12.09 7.68 7.08
C ASP A 54 11.83 6.18 7.29
N TYR A 55 10.75 5.66 6.70
CA TYR A 55 10.38 4.26 6.85
C TYR A 55 11.44 3.33 6.24
N PHE A 56 11.95 3.66 5.05
CA PHE A 56 13.00 2.86 4.40
C PHE A 56 14.31 2.88 5.16
N ARG A 57 14.62 3.99 5.83
CA ARG A 57 15.80 4.06 6.70
C ARG A 57 15.64 3.16 7.92
N MET A 58 14.42 3.15 8.49
CA MET A 58 14.10 2.32 9.65
C MET A 58 13.97 0.84 9.25
N CYS A 59 13.40 0.56 8.10
CA CYS A 59 13.06 -0.79 7.63
C CYS A 59 13.65 -1.02 6.24
N PRO A 60 14.98 -1.20 6.12
CA PRO A 60 15.62 -1.33 4.79
C PRO A 60 15.27 -2.63 4.06
N ASP A 61 14.70 -3.60 4.75
CA ASP A 61 14.34 -4.90 4.17
C ASP A 61 12.82 -5.03 3.91
N TYR A 62 12.07 -3.94 4.01
CA TYR A 62 10.61 -3.95 3.87
C TYR A 62 10.20 -4.39 2.47
N ILE A 63 9.40 -5.47 2.40
CA ILE A 63 8.85 -6.00 1.15
C ILE A 63 7.36 -6.28 1.34
N ILE A 64 6.55 -5.87 0.35
CA ILE A 64 5.14 -6.22 0.26
C ILE A 64 5.02 -7.43 -0.67
N HIS A 65 4.38 -8.50 -0.18
CA HIS A 65 4.09 -9.70 -0.95
C HIS A 65 2.59 -9.77 -1.23
N VAL A 66 2.19 -9.62 -2.49
CA VAL A 66 0.79 -9.64 -2.88
C VAL A 66 0.41 -11.04 -3.36
N SER A 67 -0.65 -11.61 -2.79
CA SER A 67 -1.14 -12.93 -3.16
C SER A 67 -2.49 -12.89 -3.87
N GLU A 68 -3.24 -11.80 -3.73
CA GLU A 68 -4.61 -11.70 -4.26
C GLU A 68 -4.92 -10.22 -4.51
N PHE A 69 -5.75 -9.94 -5.52
CA PHE A 69 -6.23 -8.56 -5.73
C PHE A 69 -7.65 -8.56 -6.26
N HIS A 70 -8.36 -7.47 -6.01
CA HIS A 70 -9.70 -7.21 -6.57
C HIS A 70 -9.80 -5.74 -6.98
N GLN A 71 -10.46 -5.48 -8.10
CA GLN A 71 -10.69 -4.13 -8.59
C GLN A 71 -12.17 -3.78 -8.47
N GLN A 72 -12.44 -2.60 -7.94
CA GLN A 72 -13.79 -2.01 -7.89
C GLN A 72 -13.69 -0.59 -8.46
N GLY A 73 -13.97 -0.42 -9.74
CA GLY A 73 -13.80 0.87 -10.40
C GLY A 73 -12.35 1.33 -10.36
N ASN A 74 -12.12 2.50 -9.78
CA ASN A 74 -10.78 3.07 -9.63
C ASN A 74 -10.09 2.67 -8.33
N ARG A 75 -10.67 1.72 -7.60
CA ARG A 75 -10.11 1.21 -6.36
C ARG A 75 -9.61 -0.21 -6.55
N VAL A 76 -8.42 -0.49 -6.01
CA VAL A 76 -7.84 -1.82 -6.02
C VAL A 76 -7.58 -2.25 -4.58
N PHE A 77 -8.01 -3.47 -4.25
CA PHE A 77 -7.68 -4.13 -2.99
C PHE A 77 -6.57 -5.13 -3.26
N LEU A 78 -5.48 -5.03 -2.49
CA LEU A 78 -4.41 -6.00 -2.52
C LEU A 78 -4.43 -6.76 -1.21
N MET A 79 -4.29 -8.07 -1.26
CA MET A 79 -4.19 -8.92 -0.06
C MET A 79 -2.86 -9.66 -0.10
N GLY A 80 -2.23 -9.74 1.04
CA GLY A 80 -0.95 -10.41 1.16
C GLY A 80 -0.33 -10.23 2.53
N GLN A 81 0.96 -10.13 2.57
CA GLN A 81 1.72 -9.96 3.80
C GLN A 81 3.00 -9.18 3.53
N THR A 82 3.67 -8.75 4.61
CA THR A 82 4.93 -8.04 4.52
C THR A 82 6.05 -8.85 5.18
N THR A 83 7.29 -8.49 4.85
CA THR A 83 8.47 -8.91 5.59
C THR A 83 9.35 -7.69 5.80
N GLY A 84 10.16 -7.70 6.87
CA GLY A 84 11.10 -6.63 7.16
C GLY A 84 10.47 -5.32 7.62
N SER A 85 9.23 -5.35 8.15
CA SER A 85 8.53 -4.15 8.59
C SER A 85 8.97 -3.70 9.99
N HIS A 86 8.39 -2.58 10.42
CA HIS A 86 8.62 -2.01 11.76
C HIS A 86 8.13 -2.90 12.90
N LEU A 87 7.38 -3.98 12.60
CA LEU A 87 6.94 -4.94 13.61
C LEU A 87 8.11 -5.72 14.21
N ASP A 88 9.25 -5.75 13.50
CA ASP A 88 10.49 -6.39 13.96
C ASP A 88 10.27 -7.85 14.36
N LEU A 89 9.43 -8.56 13.61
CA LEU A 89 9.14 -9.96 13.81
C LEU A 89 10.02 -10.83 12.92
N PRO A 90 10.33 -12.08 13.33
CA PRO A 90 10.90 -13.03 12.39
C PRO A 90 10.01 -13.15 11.16
N TRP A 91 10.61 -13.30 9.98
CA TRP A 91 9.82 -13.28 8.73
C TRP A 91 8.70 -14.30 8.71
N ARG A 92 8.86 -15.45 9.36
CA ARG A 92 7.83 -16.50 9.41
C ARG A 92 6.60 -16.06 10.17
N GLU A 93 6.78 -15.28 11.23
CA GLU A 93 5.65 -14.74 12.00
C GLU A 93 4.97 -13.60 11.26
N GLU A 94 5.76 -12.68 10.73
CA GLU A 94 5.23 -11.56 9.97
C GLU A 94 4.49 -12.04 8.73
N PHE A 95 5.00 -13.07 8.06
CA PHE A 95 4.38 -13.62 6.86
C PHE A 95 2.99 -14.21 7.12
N GLN A 96 2.67 -14.52 8.36
CA GLN A 96 1.33 -15.01 8.75
C GLN A 96 0.37 -13.88 9.08
N ASP A 97 0.84 -12.66 9.21
CA ASP A 97 0.02 -11.50 9.50
C ASP A 97 -0.54 -10.95 8.19
N LYS A 98 -1.78 -11.33 7.89
CA LYS A 98 -2.43 -10.99 6.61
C LYS A 98 -2.87 -9.54 6.58
N VAL A 99 -2.61 -8.87 5.47
CA VAL A 99 -2.82 -7.44 5.28
C VAL A 99 -3.65 -7.18 4.03
N ILE A 100 -4.50 -6.16 4.12
CA ILE A 100 -5.19 -5.58 2.96
C ILE A 100 -4.61 -4.18 2.73
N TRP A 101 -4.26 -3.88 1.48
CA TRP A 101 -3.95 -2.52 1.05
C TRP A 101 -5.07 -2.05 0.13
N ILE A 102 -5.56 -0.84 0.38
CA ILE A 102 -6.55 -0.19 -0.49
C ILE A 102 -5.85 0.93 -1.23
N ALA A 103 -5.91 0.88 -2.56
CA ALA A 103 -5.37 1.92 -3.42
C ALA A 103 -6.50 2.56 -4.21
N ASP A 104 -6.64 3.87 -4.11
CA ASP A 104 -7.48 4.64 -5.02
C ASP A 104 -6.58 5.25 -6.09
N VAL A 105 -6.94 5.05 -7.35
CA VAL A 105 -6.16 5.49 -8.49
C VAL A 105 -6.87 6.65 -9.19
N LYS A 106 -6.10 7.69 -9.48
CA LYS A 106 -6.58 8.87 -10.19
C LYS A 106 -5.64 9.12 -11.36
N GLY A 107 -6.10 8.82 -12.58
CA GLY A 107 -5.22 8.80 -13.74
C GLY A 107 -4.20 7.69 -13.62
N ASP A 108 -2.94 8.06 -13.57
CA ASP A 108 -1.81 7.12 -13.41
C ASP A 108 -1.12 7.26 -12.04
N ARG A 109 -1.85 7.83 -11.04
CA ARG A 109 -1.30 8.10 -9.71
C ARG A 109 -2.21 7.56 -8.62
N ILE A 110 -1.62 7.34 -7.46
CA ILE A 110 -2.31 6.85 -6.27
C ILE A 110 -2.74 8.04 -5.42
N SER A 111 -4.04 8.16 -5.16
CA SER A 111 -4.59 9.22 -4.31
C SER A 111 -4.84 8.76 -2.88
N LEU A 112 -4.96 7.44 -2.66
CA LEU A 112 -5.12 6.85 -1.33
C LEU A 112 -4.33 5.55 -1.25
N TRP A 113 -3.59 5.37 -0.17
CA TRP A 113 -2.94 4.12 0.19
C TRP A 113 -3.28 3.83 1.64
N LYS A 114 -4.16 2.84 1.87
CA LYS A 114 -4.68 2.52 3.20
C LYS A 114 -4.35 1.09 3.56
N ILE A 115 -3.90 0.88 4.79
CA ILE A 115 -3.51 -0.44 5.29
C ILE A 115 -4.54 -0.91 6.32
N LEU A 116 -5.00 -2.15 6.17
CA LEU A 116 -5.92 -2.81 7.09
C LEU A 116 -5.44 -4.23 7.36
N GLY A 117 -5.83 -4.78 8.51
CA GLY A 117 -5.71 -6.22 8.73
C GLY A 117 -6.67 -6.98 7.81
N ASP A 118 -6.22 -8.11 7.28
CA ASP A 118 -7.08 -8.96 6.44
C ASP A 118 -7.94 -9.84 7.34
N THR A 119 -9.07 -9.31 7.74
CA THR A 119 -10.06 -9.99 8.59
C THR A 119 -11.36 -10.15 7.82
N GLU A 120 -12.18 -11.11 8.24
CA GLU A 120 -13.51 -11.29 7.67
C GLU A 120 -14.35 -10.01 7.82
N GLU A 121 -14.24 -9.34 8.98
CA GLU A 121 -14.95 -8.10 9.24
C GLU A 121 -14.55 -7.01 8.23
N ASN A 122 -13.25 -6.82 7.97
CA ASN A 122 -12.79 -5.81 7.02
C ASN A 122 -13.16 -6.17 5.58
N ARG A 123 -13.08 -7.44 5.21
CA ARG A 123 -13.51 -7.88 3.88
C ARG A 123 -15.00 -7.59 3.67
N ARG A 124 -15.81 -7.84 4.69
CA ARG A 124 -17.24 -7.60 4.64
C ARG A 124 -17.55 -6.10 4.56
N ALA A 125 -16.84 -5.29 5.34
CA ALA A 125 -17.04 -3.84 5.36
C ALA A 125 -16.79 -3.18 3.99
N TYR A 126 -15.86 -3.72 3.22
CA TYR A 126 -15.50 -3.18 1.89
C TYR A 126 -16.07 -4.01 0.74
N ALA A 127 -16.93 -4.99 1.03
CA ALA A 127 -17.52 -5.88 0.03
C ALA A 127 -16.46 -6.61 -0.82
N ILE A 128 -15.38 -7.01 -0.19
CA ILE A 128 -14.32 -7.79 -0.86
C ILE A 128 -14.76 -9.25 -0.92
N PRO A 129 -14.68 -9.93 -2.07
CA PRO A 129 -15.02 -11.35 -2.17
C PRO A 129 -14.20 -12.22 -1.23
N ALA A 130 -14.85 -13.24 -0.69
CA ALA A 130 -14.21 -14.20 0.21
C ALA A 130 -13.22 -15.10 -0.54
#